data_c3fa447ad62d90e8b0715c770c1d1036
#
_entry.id   c3fa447ad62d90e8b0715c770c1d1036
#
_cell.length_a   1.000
_cell.length_b   1.000
_cell.length_c   1.000
_cell.angle_alpha   90.00
_cell.angle_beta   90.00
_cell.angle_gamma   90.00
#
_symmetry.space_group_name_H-M   'P 1'
#
loop_
_entity.id
_entity.type
_entity.pdbx_description
1 polymer ?
#
loop_
_entity_poly.entity_id
_entity_poly.type
_entity_poly.pdbx_seq_one_letter_code
_entity_poly.pdbx_strand_id
1 'polypeptide(L)'
;MCWTLQGPLPRRSRGRTLHRTVGLTAITAVAAALACGCSPSVAPAAEVSYGAHIDTITPPGLRAKQTMDMLNSDWPIGPIGVRTLAAPEKVDLVGTKMDSIWWDRPFKVTSVDIGAAQATLHVLTSYNVAQDIELRTNDAGLVDRFDVTLVPPKIETWSDIDTELTKSGARYSYRVSKVVGGKCEQVAGTNTELSLPLASIFKLYVLLAVSDAIKAGTLRWDDHLTITKEGKKLGSAGLDKLPPGSEITVRTAAQQMISASDNI
;
A
#
# COMPACT_ATOMS: atom_id res chain seq x y z
N MET A 1 14.19 24.09 1.44
CA MET A 1 12.76 23.76 1.54
C MET A 1 12.06 24.87 2.28
N CYS A 2 11.05 25.47 1.68
CA CYS A 2 10.27 26.53 2.31
C CYS A 2 9.01 25.95 2.92
N TRP A 3 8.85 26.09 4.24
CA TRP A 3 7.66 25.65 4.97
C TRP A 3 6.97 26.84 5.62
N THR A 4 5.69 26.99 5.37
CA THR A 4 4.84 27.96 6.10
C THR A 4 3.91 27.18 7.01
N LEU A 5 3.97 27.44 8.32
CA LEU A 5 3.03 26.92 9.31
C LEU A 5 1.71 27.71 9.21
N GLN A 6 0.61 27.06 8.91
CA GLN A 6 -0.73 27.64 9.01
C GLN A 6 -1.45 27.10 10.25
N GLY A 7 -2.04 28.02 10.99
CA GLY A 7 -2.74 28.08 12.25
C GLY A 7 -3.62 26.91 12.76
N PRO A 8 -4.34 27.09 13.89
CA PRO A 8 -4.82 26.01 14.74
C PRO A 8 -5.94 25.18 14.12
N LEU A 9 -5.87 23.85 14.37
CA LEU A 9 -6.83 22.83 13.92
C LEU A 9 -8.24 23.08 14.50
N PRO A 10 -9.32 22.90 13.72
CA PRO A 10 -10.69 22.96 14.23
C PRO A 10 -11.01 21.76 15.14
N ARG A 11 -11.64 22.02 16.27
CA ARG A 11 -12.14 21.03 17.24
C ARG A 11 -13.19 20.12 16.59
N ARG A 12 -12.97 18.82 16.66
CA ARG A 12 -13.94 17.78 16.27
C ARG A 12 -15.17 17.80 17.17
N SER A 13 -16.36 17.96 16.58
CA SER A 13 -17.66 17.65 17.20
C SER A 13 -17.85 16.13 17.31
N ARG A 14 -18.27 15.67 18.48
CA ARG A 14 -18.65 14.26 18.75
C ARG A 14 -19.91 13.90 17.99
N GLY A 15 -19.84 12.98 17.04
CA GLY A 15 -20.97 12.36 16.37
C GLY A 15 -21.55 11.20 17.17
N ARG A 16 -22.88 11.15 17.21
CA ARG A 16 -23.75 10.22 17.91
C ARG A 16 -23.61 8.79 17.38
N THR A 17 -23.54 7.85 18.32
CA THR A 17 -23.65 6.39 18.09
C THR A 17 -25.09 6.04 17.72
N LEU A 18 -25.30 5.42 16.56
CA LEU A 18 -26.57 4.78 16.17
C LEU A 18 -26.44 3.27 16.44
N HIS A 19 -27.17 2.80 17.40
CA HIS A 19 -27.47 1.37 17.63
C HIS A 19 -28.39 0.86 16.52
N ARG A 20 -27.95 -0.13 15.75
CA ARG A 20 -28.80 -0.93 14.87
C ARG A 20 -29.08 -2.27 15.54
N THR A 21 -30.32 -2.47 15.97
CA THR A 21 -30.90 -3.75 16.37
C THR A 21 -31.05 -4.66 15.16
N VAL A 22 -30.45 -5.85 15.23
CA VAL A 22 -30.64 -6.93 14.25
C VAL A 22 -31.81 -7.78 14.74
N GLY A 23 -32.89 -7.77 13.97
CA GLY A 23 -34.05 -8.65 14.17
C GLY A 23 -33.77 -10.05 13.63
N LEU A 24 -33.97 -11.03 14.50
CA LEU A 24 -33.99 -12.45 14.20
C LEU A 24 -35.40 -12.83 13.70
N THR A 25 -35.56 -13.27 12.46
CA THR A 25 -36.79 -14.00 12.06
C THR A 25 -36.52 -15.00 10.95
N ALA A 26 -37.04 -16.20 11.27
CA ALA A 26 -37.54 -17.25 10.38
C ALA A 26 -36.56 -18.32 9.84
N ILE A 27 -36.43 -19.33 10.67
CA ILE A 27 -36.24 -20.73 10.22
C ILE A 27 -37.65 -21.30 10.05
N THR A 28 -38.06 -21.75 8.87
CA THR A 28 -38.94 -22.91 8.64
C THR A 28 -39.14 -23.15 7.14
N ALA A 29 -39.08 -24.42 6.77
CA ALA A 29 -39.50 -25.03 5.51
C ALA A 29 -38.39 -25.43 4.53
N VAL A 30 -37.77 -26.57 4.81
CA VAL A 30 -37.26 -27.47 3.72
C VAL A 30 -37.64 -28.90 4.12
N ALA A 31 -38.69 -29.39 3.56
CA ALA A 31 -38.93 -30.83 3.39
C ALA A 31 -39.78 -31.07 2.13
N ALA A 32 -39.34 -32.02 1.31
CA ALA A 32 -40.02 -32.61 0.16
C ALA A 32 -39.69 -32.01 -1.21
N ALA A 33 -38.61 -32.57 -1.83
CA ALA A 33 -38.59 -32.95 -3.27
C ALA A 33 -37.43 -33.88 -3.57
N LEU A 34 -37.52 -35.12 -3.13
CA LEU A 34 -36.75 -36.24 -3.67
C LEU A 34 -37.64 -36.90 -4.76
N ALA A 35 -37.31 -36.63 -6.04
CA ALA A 35 -37.50 -37.48 -7.20
C ALA A 35 -37.57 -36.66 -8.48
N CYS A 36 -36.42 -36.37 -9.07
CA CYS A 36 -36.21 -36.30 -10.52
C CYS A 36 -34.71 -36.17 -10.72
N GLY A 37 -34.08 -37.19 -11.30
CA GLY A 37 -32.66 -37.24 -11.59
C GLY A 37 -32.26 -36.29 -12.73
N CYS A 38 -32.34 -35.01 -12.49
CA CYS A 38 -31.63 -34.00 -13.25
C CYS A 38 -30.44 -33.56 -12.39
N SER A 39 -29.26 -34.10 -12.68
CA SER A 39 -28.04 -33.45 -12.18
C SER A 39 -28.08 -31.98 -12.61
N PRO A 40 -28.07 -31.02 -11.68
CA PRO A 40 -27.94 -29.63 -12.09
C PRO A 40 -26.61 -29.52 -12.85
N SER A 41 -26.67 -29.21 -14.12
CA SER A 41 -25.52 -28.73 -14.87
C SER A 41 -25.06 -27.46 -14.12
N VAL A 42 -24.03 -27.63 -13.29
CA VAL A 42 -23.36 -26.47 -12.69
C VAL A 42 -22.77 -25.73 -13.86
N ALA A 43 -23.40 -24.62 -14.24
CA ALA A 43 -22.82 -23.71 -15.20
C ALA A 43 -21.40 -23.37 -14.70
N PRO A 44 -20.38 -23.44 -15.57
CA PRO A 44 -19.03 -23.04 -15.16
C PRO A 44 -19.12 -21.65 -14.55
N ALA A 45 -18.52 -21.48 -13.36
CA ALA A 45 -18.47 -20.17 -12.71
C ALA A 45 -17.91 -19.18 -13.75
N ALA A 46 -18.62 -18.04 -13.92
CA ALA A 46 -18.18 -17.01 -14.85
C ALA A 46 -16.72 -16.65 -14.52
N GLU A 47 -15.84 -16.72 -15.51
CA GLU A 47 -14.44 -16.37 -15.34
C GLU A 47 -14.35 -14.90 -14.93
N VAL A 48 -13.69 -14.63 -13.79
CA VAL A 48 -13.50 -13.26 -13.32
C VAL A 48 -12.53 -12.57 -14.27
N SER A 49 -13.02 -11.53 -14.94
CA SER A 49 -12.21 -10.72 -15.85
C SER A 49 -11.61 -9.54 -15.11
N TYR A 50 -10.31 -9.36 -15.23
CA TYR A 50 -9.57 -8.21 -14.69
C TYR A 50 -9.20 -7.18 -15.77
N GLY A 51 -9.77 -7.27 -16.95
CA GLY A 51 -9.50 -6.42 -18.12
C GLY A 51 -8.99 -7.24 -19.30
N ALA A 52 -7.72 -7.13 -19.70
CA ALA A 52 -7.16 -7.95 -20.76
C ALA A 52 -7.19 -9.44 -20.42
N HIS A 53 -7.42 -10.27 -21.41
CA HIS A 53 -7.42 -11.74 -21.25
C HIS A 53 -6.02 -12.24 -20.87
N ILE A 54 -5.96 -13.18 -19.93
CA ILE A 54 -4.73 -13.85 -19.51
C ILE A 54 -4.83 -15.30 -20.00
N ASP A 55 -3.99 -15.67 -20.97
CA ASP A 55 -3.92 -17.04 -21.45
C ASP A 55 -3.31 -17.96 -20.36
N THR A 56 -4.05 -18.98 -19.97
CA THR A 56 -3.66 -19.91 -18.88
C THR A 56 -3.15 -21.25 -19.36
N ILE A 57 -2.93 -21.43 -20.68
CA ILE A 57 -2.45 -22.69 -21.26
C ILE A 57 -1.03 -23.01 -20.79
N THR A 58 -0.19 -21.99 -20.61
CA THR A 58 1.19 -22.14 -20.16
C THR A 58 1.33 -21.97 -18.64
N PRO A 59 2.35 -22.59 -18.00
CA PRO A 59 2.59 -22.36 -16.57
C PRO A 59 2.73 -20.87 -16.19
N PRO A 60 3.50 -20.01 -16.89
CA PRO A 60 3.57 -18.59 -16.56
C PRO A 60 2.20 -17.89 -16.66
N GLY A 61 1.42 -18.16 -17.68
CA GLY A 61 0.09 -17.58 -17.84
C GLY A 61 -0.89 -18.01 -16.75
N LEU A 62 -0.87 -19.31 -16.37
CA LEU A 62 -1.66 -19.81 -15.24
C LEU A 62 -1.26 -19.09 -13.94
N ARG A 63 0.04 -18.91 -13.69
CA ARG A 63 0.52 -18.19 -12.49
C ARG A 63 0.20 -16.70 -12.53
N ALA A 64 0.24 -16.08 -13.70
CA ALA A 64 -0.21 -14.70 -13.88
C ALA A 64 -1.69 -14.53 -13.51
N LYS A 65 -2.56 -15.44 -13.97
CA LYS A 65 -3.99 -15.42 -13.59
C LYS A 65 -4.18 -15.62 -12.09
N GLN A 66 -3.52 -16.61 -11.49
CA GLN A 66 -3.58 -16.85 -10.05
C GLN A 66 -3.08 -15.65 -9.24
N THR A 67 -2.04 -14.97 -9.71
CA THR A 67 -1.54 -13.74 -9.09
C THR A 67 -2.63 -12.65 -9.08
N MET A 68 -3.34 -12.45 -10.20
CA MET A 68 -4.42 -11.48 -10.27
C MET A 68 -5.61 -11.85 -9.40
N ASP A 69 -5.96 -13.13 -9.31
CA ASP A 69 -7.02 -13.63 -8.43
C ASP A 69 -6.70 -13.32 -6.95
N MET A 70 -5.45 -13.51 -6.56
CA MET A 70 -4.99 -13.23 -5.19
C MET A 70 -4.89 -11.73 -4.91
N LEU A 71 -4.31 -10.94 -5.81
CA LEU A 71 -4.16 -9.49 -5.66
C LEU A 71 -5.51 -8.76 -5.58
N ASN A 72 -6.53 -9.25 -6.30
CA ASN A 72 -7.87 -8.66 -6.29
C ASN A 72 -8.81 -9.33 -5.27
N SER A 73 -8.31 -10.21 -4.41
CA SER A 73 -9.11 -10.82 -3.35
C SER A 73 -9.43 -9.83 -2.23
N ASP A 74 -10.51 -10.09 -1.49
CA ASP A 74 -10.91 -9.27 -0.33
C ASP A 74 -10.03 -9.49 0.91
N TRP A 75 -9.20 -10.54 0.91
CA TRP A 75 -8.38 -10.93 2.06
C TRP A 75 -6.90 -10.67 1.81
N PRO A 76 -6.17 -10.20 2.84
CA PRO A 76 -4.73 -10.01 2.74
C PRO A 76 -4.01 -11.31 2.32
N ILE A 77 -2.97 -11.14 1.50
CA ILE A 77 -2.18 -12.25 0.98
C ILE A 77 -1.16 -12.65 2.03
N GLY A 78 -1.39 -13.81 2.66
CA GLY A 78 -0.42 -14.39 3.59
C GLY A 78 0.43 -15.48 2.93
N PRO A 79 1.53 -15.93 3.59
CA PRO A 79 2.39 -16.99 3.09
C PRO A 79 1.61 -18.29 2.76
N ILE A 80 0.53 -18.60 3.48
CA ILE A 80 -0.29 -19.81 3.24
C ILE A 80 -0.95 -19.77 1.86
N GLY A 81 -1.50 -18.62 1.47
CA GLY A 81 -2.15 -18.46 0.17
C GLY A 81 -1.17 -18.58 -1.00
N VAL A 82 0.09 -18.20 -0.79
CA VAL A 82 1.12 -18.18 -1.83
C VAL A 82 1.77 -19.56 -2.07
N ARG A 83 1.57 -20.53 -1.18
CA ARG A 83 2.21 -21.87 -1.28
C ARG A 83 1.84 -22.64 -2.55
N THR A 84 0.69 -22.38 -3.13
CA THR A 84 0.26 -23.00 -4.39
C THR A 84 0.77 -22.26 -5.62
N LEU A 85 1.22 -21.02 -5.44
CA LEU A 85 1.71 -20.16 -6.50
C LEU A 85 3.24 -20.24 -6.63
N ALA A 86 3.96 -20.12 -5.51
CA ALA A 86 5.41 -19.94 -5.48
C ALA A 86 6.17 -21.23 -5.15
N ALA A 87 7.42 -21.31 -5.59
CA ALA A 87 8.35 -22.35 -5.18
C ALA A 87 8.54 -22.31 -3.65
N PRO A 88 8.68 -23.47 -2.98
CA PRO A 88 8.66 -23.56 -1.51
C PRO A 88 9.62 -22.58 -0.82
N GLU A 89 10.82 -22.42 -1.35
CA GLU A 89 11.86 -21.53 -0.82
C GLU A 89 11.61 -20.03 -1.13
N LYS A 90 10.60 -19.72 -1.95
CA LYS A 90 10.23 -18.35 -2.36
C LYS A 90 8.90 -17.87 -1.77
N VAL A 91 8.17 -18.73 -1.08
CA VAL A 91 6.82 -18.42 -0.53
C VAL A 91 6.80 -17.14 0.28
N ASP A 92 7.72 -16.97 1.23
CA ASP A 92 7.75 -15.78 2.08
C ASP A 92 8.12 -14.52 1.30
N LEU A 93 9.05 -14.62 0.38
CA LEU A 93 9.47 -13.48 -0.46
C LEU A 93 8.34 -13.03 -1.38
N VAL A 94 7.72 -13.96 -2.11
CA VAL A 94 6.62 -13.68 -3.03
C VAL A 94 5.42 -13.15 -2.25
N GLY A 95 5.06 -13.80 -1.14
CA GLY A 95 3.95 -13.37 -0.28
C GLY A 95 4.14 -11.95 0.25
N THR A 96 5.34 -11.62 0.72
CA THR A 96 5.65 -10.27 1.21
C THR A 96 5.55 -9.22 0.10
N LYS A 97 6.05 -9.51 -1.10
CA LYS A 97 5.95 -8.59 -2.25
C LYS A 97 4.51 -8.40 -2.69
N MET A 98 3.72 -9.47 -2.80
CA MET A 98 2.31 -9.38 -3.15
C MET A 98 1.52 -8.60 -2.10
N ASP A 99 1.73 -8.87 -0.81
CA ASP A 99 1.04 -8.19 0.29
C ASP A 99 1.38 -6.69 0.33
N SER A 100 2.60 -6.31 -0.04
CA SER A 100 3.02 -4.90 -0.09
C SER A 100 2.24 -4.06 -1.10
N ILE A 101 1.77 -4.66 -2.21
CA ILE A 101 0.99 -3.97 -3.24
C ILE A 101 -0.52 -4.26 -3.15
N TRP A 102 -0.94 -5.25 -2.35
CA TRP A 102 -2.34 -5.64 -2.23
C TRP A 102 -3.28 -4.48 -1.87
N TRP A 103 -2.78 -3.47 -1.18
CA TRP A 103 -3.53 -2.25 -0.80
C TRP A 103 -3.89 -1.34 -1.98
N ASP A 104 -3.22 -1.52 -3.12
CA ASP A 104 -3.43 -0.72 -4.34
C ASP A 104 -4.57 -1.29 -5.23
N ARG A 105 -5.23 -2.37 -4.79
CA ARG A 105 -6.34 -3.00 -5.53
C ARG A 105 -7.58 -2.12 -5.62
N PRO A 106 -8.49 -2.36 -6.57
CA PRO A 106 -8.42 -3.40 -7.59
C PRO A 106 -7.40 -3.09 -8.67
N PHE A 107 -6.70 -4.14 -9.11
CA PHE A 107 -5.81 -4.07 -10.26
C PHE A 107 -6.58 -4.39 -11.54
N LYS A 108 -6.37 -3.58 -12.57
CA LYS A 108 -6.89 -3.80 -13.92
C LYS A 108 -5.76 -4.16 -14.85
N VAL A 109 -5.83 -5.32 -15.48
CA VAL A 109 -4.85 -5.76 -16.49
C VAL A 109 -5.11 -4.99 -17.80
N THR A 110 -4.10 -4.32 -18.32
CA THR A 110 -4.14 -3.60 -19.61
C THR A 110 -3.59 -4.46 -20.74
N SER A 111 -2.54 -5.22 -20.49
CA SER A 111 -1.98 -6.22 -21.40
C SER A 111 -1.15 -7.25 -20.62
N VAL A 112 -0.83 -8.35 -21.28
CA VAL A 112 -0.02 -9.44 -20.72
C VAL A 112 0.97 -9.92 -21.77
N ASP A 113 2.24 -10.00 -21.41
CA ASP A 113 3.27 -10.64 -22.21
C ASP A 113 3.62 -11.99 -21.59
N ILE A 114 3.43 -13.07 -22.35
CA ILE A 114 3.69 -14.43 -21.87
C ILE A 114 4.80 -15.05 -22.73
N GLY A 115 5.92 -15.40 -22.07
CA GLY A 115 7.02 -16.14 -22.64
C GLY A 115 7.04 -17.60 -22.20
N ALA A 116 8.11 -18.32 -22.52
CA ALA A 116 8.24 -19.76 -22.23
C ALA A 116 8.26 -20.06 -20.71
N ALA A 117 8.92 -19.20 -19.91
CA ALA A 117 9.08 -19.38 -18.47
C ALA A 117 8.77 -18.10 -17.67
N GLN A 118 8.22 -17.08 -18.29
CA GLN A 118 7.94 -15.80 -17.64
C GLN A 118 6.64 -15.19 -18.15
N ALA A 119 6.00 -14.36 -17.32
CA ALA A 119 4.92 -13.48 -17.72
C ALA A 119 5.11 -12.10 -17.12
N THR A 120 4.72 -11.07 -17.89
CA THR A 120 4.62 -9.69 -17.41
C THR A 120 3.18 -9.24 -17.53
N LEU A 121 2.60 -8.87 -16.41
CA LEU A 121 1.28 -8.26 -16.32
C LEU A 121 1.44 -6.76 -16.29
N HIS A 122 0.95 -6.06 -17.30
CA HIS A 122 0.85 -4.60 -17.30
C HIS A 122 -0.48 -4.23 -16.65
N VAL A 123 -0.42 -3.56 -15.51
CA VAL A 123 -1.61 -3.30 -14.70
C VAL A 123 -1.78 -1.82 -14.37
N LEU A 124 -3.02 -1.43 -14.10
CA LEU A 124 -3.35 -0.18 -13.41
C LEU A 124 -3.89 -0.50 -12.03
N THR A 125 -3.40 0.23 -11.02
CA THR A 125 -3.92 0.18 -9.66
C THR A 125 -5.29 0.88 -9.55
N SER A 126 -5.93 0.82 -8.39
CA SER A 126 -7.14 1.59 -8.07
C SER A 126 -6.97 3.11 -8.24
N TYR A 127 -5.73 3.60 -8.17
CA TYR A 127 -5.36 5.00 -8.38
C TYR A 127 -4.90 5.31 -9.81
N ASN A 128 -5.14 4.40 -10.77
CA ASN A 128 -4.66 4.49 -12.15
C ASN A 128 -3.13 4.64 -12.29
N VAL A 129 -2.39 4.15 -11.32
CA VAL A 129 -0.92 4.09 -11.39
C VAL A 129 -0.52 2.84 -12.17
N ALA A 130 0.29 3.01 -13.21
CA ALA A 130 0.77 1.90 -14.01
C ALA A 130 1.90 1.14 -13.30
N GLN A 131 1.79 -0.19 -13.28
CA GLN A 131 2.79 -1.10 -12.73
C GLN A 131 2.97 -2.29 -13.65
N ASP A 132 4.19 -2.80 -13.71
CA ASP A 132 4.53 -4.07 -14.33
C ASP A 132 4.78 -5.10 -13.23
N ILE A 133 4.02 -6.21 -13.26
CA ILE A 133 4.21 -7.35 -12.37
C ILE A 133 4.86 -8.45 -13.20
N GLU A 134 6.14 -8.69 -12.93
CA GLU A 134 6.93 -9.70 -13.60
C GLU A 134 7.02 -10.96 -12.74
N LEU A 135 6.72 -12.09 -13.33
CA LEU A 135 6.90 -13.40 -12.70
C LEU A 135 7.65 -14.34 -13.61
N ARG A 136 8.50 -15.18 -13.02
CA ARG A 136 9.17 -16.28 -13.69
C ARG A 136 8.80 -17.59 -13.00
N THR A 137 8.61 -18.64 -13.79
CA THR A 137 8.34 -19.99 -13.29
C THR A 137 9.57 -20.89 -13.46
N ASN A 138 9.79 -21.77 -12.49
CA ASN A 138 10.75 -22.86 -12.58
C ASN A 138 10.20 -24.05 -13.40
N ASP A 139 10.99 -25.13 -13.54
CA ASP A 139 10.61 -26.33 -14.29
C ASP A 139 9.37 -27.06 -13.72
N ALA A 140 9.06 -26.85 -12.44
CA ALA A 140 7.84 -27.35 -11.81
C ALA A 140 6.62 -26.43 -12.07
N GLY A 141 6.78 -25.35 -12.83
CA GLY A 141 5.74 -24.38 -13.13
C GLY A 141 5.35 -23.51 -11.92
N LEU A 142 6.19 -23.41 -10.89
CA LEU A 142 5.98 -22.57 -9.71
C LEU A 142 6.78 -21.27 -9.82
N VAL A 143 6.24 -20.17 -9.30
CA VAL A 143 6.91 -18.86 -9.31
C VAL A 143 8.19 -18.90 -8.46
N ASP A 144 9.33 -18.69 -9.08
CA ASP A 144 10.64 -18.59 -8.44
C ASP A 144 11.19 -17.17 -8.39
N ARG A 145 10.61 -16.26 -9.20
CA ARG A 145 10.89 -14.82 -9.18
C ARG A 145 9.60 -14.02 -9.35
N PHE A 146 9.46 -12.99 -8.53
CA PHE A 146 8.33 -12.08 -8.55
C PHE A 146 8.85 -10.66 -8.32
N ASP A 147 8.63 -9.76 -9.25
CA ASP A 147 9.03 -8.37 -9.16
C ASP A 147 7.87 -7.45 -9.53
N VAL A 148 7.87 -6.27 -8.94
CA VAL A 148 6.92 -5.20 -9.24
C VAL A 148 7.69 -3.94 -9.55
N THR A 149 7.41 -3.36 -10.70
CA THR A 149 8.07 -2.15 -11.17
C THR A 149 7.03 -1.07 -11.46
N LEU A 150 7.22 0.12 -10.89
CA LEU A 150 6.41 1.27 -11.26
C LEU A 150 6.76 1.72 -12.67
N VAL A 151 5.75 1.94 -13.50
CA VAL A 151 5.93 2.54 -14.83
C VAL A 151 5.73 4.05 -14.69
N PRO A 152 6.82 4.84 -14.68
CA PRO A 152 6.71 6.26 -14.45
C PRO A 152 5.97 6.93 -15.62
N PRO A 153 5.02 7.85 -15.35
CA PRO A 153 4.43 8.64 -16.39
C PRO A 153 5.46 9.59 -17.03
N LYS A 154 5.25 9.94 -18.28
CA LYS A 154 6.07 10.94 -18.95
C LYS A 154 5.68 12.33 -18.46
N ILE A 155 6.55 12.98 -17.68
CA ILE A 155 6.35 14.32 -17.11
C ILE A 155 7.36 15.26 -17.72
N GLU A 156 6.90 16.25 -18.46
CA GLU A 156 7.72 17.30 -19.08
C GLU A 156 7.38 18.68 -18.53
N THR A 157 6.14 18.86 -18.09
CA THR A 157 5.60 20.14 -17.61
C THR A 157 4.89 19.99 -16.27
N TRP A 158 4.65 21.11 -15.59
CA TRP A 158 3.83 21.14 -14.38
C TRP A 158 2.38 20.70 -14.64
N SER A 159 1.86 20.98 -15.85
CA SER A 159 0.52 20.53 -16.27
C SER A 159 0.43 19.01 -16.38
N ASP A 160 1.51 18.33 -16.74
CA ASP A 160 1.53 16.87 -16.79
C ASP A 160 1.39 16.27 -15.38
N ILE A 161 2.00 16.91 -14.37
CA ILE A 161 1.82 16.53 -12.97
C ILE A 161 0.35 16.64 -12.55
N ASP A 162 -0.31 17.76 -12.86
CA ASP A 162 -1.73 17.95 -12.57
C ASP A 162 -2.60 16.91 -13.28
N THR A 163 -2.27 16.59 -14.52
CA THR A 163 -2.97 15.59 -15.31
C THR A 163 -2.86 14.20 -14.67
N GLU A 164 -1.67 13.77 -14.29
CA GLU A 164 -1.43 12.47 -13.67
C GLU A 164 -2.05 12.37 -12.26
N LEU A 165 -1.93 13.41 -11.45
CA LEU A 165 -2.58 13.45 -10.14
C LEU A 165 -4.11 13.44 -10.26
N THR A 166 -4.68 14.11 -11.27
CA THR A 166 -6.12 14.07 -11.53
C THR A 166 -6.58 12.67 -11.95
N LYS A 167 -5.83 11.98 -12.81
CA LYS A 167 -6.11 10.58 -13.22
C LYS A 167 -6.14 9.62 -12.03
N SER A 168 -5.38 9.89 -10.96
CA SER A 168 -5.38 9.06 -9.77
C SER A 168 -6.72 9.06 -9.02
N GLY A 169 -7.59 10.05 -9.26
CA GLY A 169 -8.85 10.24 -8.54
C GLY A 169 -8.67 10.65 -7.08
N ALA A 170 -7.44 10.79 -6.59
CA ALA A 170 -7.16 11.20 -5.22
C ALA A 170 -7.34 12.73 -5.04
N ARG A 171 -7.69 13.14 -3.83
CA ARG A 171 -7.57 14.56 -3.45
C ARG A 171 -6.11 14.90 -3.24
N TYR A 172 -5.60 15.89 -3.94
CA TYR A 172 -4.20 16.28 -3.86
C TYR A 172 -4.03 17.79 -3.69
N SER A 173 -2.88 18.14 -3.14
CA SER A 173 -2.39 19.51 -3.02
C SER A 173 -0.87 19.48 -3.14
N TYR A 174 -0.31 20.36 -3.94
CA TYR A 174 1.13 20.57 -3.96
C TYR A 174 1.48 22.03 -4.24
N ARG A 175 2.66 22.42 -3.77
CA ARG A 175 3.27 23.71 -4.06
C ARG A 175 4.75 23.49 -4.34
N VAL A 176 5.23 24.03 -5.44
CA VAL A 176 6.65 24.10 -5.77
C VAL A 176 7.10 25.53 -5.69
N SER A 177 8.18 25.77 -4.98
CA SER A 177 8.75 27.10 -4.82
C SER A 177 10.26 27.06 -5.06
N LYS A 178 10.80 28.11 -5.66
CA LYS A 178 12.24 28.38 -5.69
C LYS A 178 12.60 29.33 -4.55
N VAL A 179 13.83 29.24 -4.06
CA VAL A 179 14.37 30.18 -3.08
C VAL A 179 15.13 31.27 -3.82
N VAL A 180 14.66 32.51 -3.70
CA VAL A 180 15.28 33.69 -4.31
C VAL A 180 15.47 34.73 -3.22
N GLY A 181 16.70 35.16 -3.00
CA GLY A 181 17.01 36.16 -1.95
C GLY A 181 16.52 35.75 -0.56
N GLY A 182 16.54 34.48 -0.19
CA GLY A 182 16.04 33.96 1.09
C GLY A 182 14.50 33.84 1.19
N LYS A 183 13.76 34.19 0.14
CA LYS A 183 12.30 34.09 0.08
C LYS A 183 11.86 32.94 -0.81
N CYS A 184 10.71 32.34 -0.46
CA CYS A 184 10.09 31.29 -1.27
C CYS A 184 9.14 31.90 -2.28
N GLU A 185 9.48 31.81 -3.57
CA GLU A 185 8.63 32.22 -4.68
C GLU A 185 7.96 31.00 -5.30
N GLN A 186 6.64 30.95 -5.30
CA GLN A 186 5.91 29.85 -5.92
C GLN A 186 6.11 29.87 -7.43
N VAL A 187 6.47 28.70 -8.00
CA VAL A 187 6.64 28.50 -9.44
C VAL A 187 5.57 27.58 -10.04
N ALA A 188 4.99 26.70 -9.20
CA ALA A 188 3.86 25.84 -9.58
C ALA A 188 3.08 25.44 -8.33
N GLY A 189 1.87 24.90 -8.53
CA GLY A 189 1.07 24.35 -7.46
C GLY A 189 -0.41 24.31 -7.79
N THR A 190 -1.08 23.33 -7.21
CA THR A 190 -2.52 23.15 -7.33
C THR A 190 -3.11 22.90 -5.96
N ASN A 191 -4.29 23.47 -5.67
CA ASN A 191 -4.98 23.36 -4.40
C ASN A 191 -4.11 23.74 -3.20
N THR A 192 -3.26 24.76 -3.32
CA THR A 192 -2.20 25.09 -2.35
C THR A 192 -2.72 25.48 -0.96
N GLU A 193 -4.00 25.84 -0.84
CA GLU A 193 -4.67 26.17 0.44
C GLU A 193 -5.38 24.94 1.06
N LEU A 194 -5.37 23.80 0.35
CA LEU A 194 -6.02 22.59 0.84
C LEU A 194 -5.14 21.90 1.87
N SER A 195 -5.66 21.74 3.09
CA SER A 195 -4.99 20.96 4.15
C SER A 195 -5.35 19.49 4.04
N LEU A 196 -4.34 18.65 3.88
CA LEU A 196 -4.45 17.20 3.78
C LEU A 196 -3.60 16.51 4.84
N PRO A 197 -3.93 15.27 5.25
CA PRO A 197 -3.08 14.47 6.12
C PRO A 197 -1.69 14.26 5.50
N LEU A 198 -0.65 14.44 6.30
CA LEU A 198 0.75 14.34 5.84
C LEU A 198 1.34 12.92 6.01
N ALA A 199 0.60 11.98 6.64
CA ALA A 199 1.13 10.69 7.03
C ALA A 199 2.54 10.83 7.65
N SER A 200 3.50 9.98 7.31
CA SER A 200 4.86 10.01 7.90
C SER A 200 5.67 11.26 7.58
N ILE A 201 5.25 12.12 6.67
CA ILE A 201 5.95 13.38 6.39
C ILE A 201 5.95 14.30 7.63
N PHE A 202 4.97 14.16 8.55
CA PHE A 202 4.96 14.92 9.81
C PHE A 202 6.24 14.72 10.65
N LYS A 203 6.96 13.60 10.47
CA LYS A 203 8.21 13.30 11.18
C LYS A 203 9.32 14.32 10.91
N LEU A 204 9.26 15.02 9.78
CA LEU A 204 10.15 16.15 9.51
C LEU A 204 9.94 17.31 10.51
N TYR A 205 8.69 17.53 10.94
CA TYR A 205 8.40 18.53 11.98
C TYR A 205 8.89 18.08 13.35
N VAL A 206 8.78 16.79 13.65
CA VAL A 206 9.36 16.22 14.88
C VAL A 206 10.87 16.40 14.88
N LEU A 207 11.55 16.09 13.76
CA LEU A 207 13.00 16.28 13.63
C LEU A 207 13.41 17.75 13.79
N LEU A 208 12.62 18.68 13.25
CA LEU A 208 12.85 20.12 13.43
C LEU A 208 12.77 20.48 14.91
N ALA A 209 11.73 20.05 15.62
CA ALA A 209 11.58 20.32 17.06
C ALA A 209 12.74 19.74 17.88
N VAL A 210 13.18 18.50 17.55
CA VAL A 210 14.39 17.90 18.16
C VAL A 210 15.63 18.77 17.90
N SER A 211 15.82 19.22 16.65
CA SER A 211 16.95 20.09 16.30
C SER A 211 16.93 21.42 17.07
N ASP A 212 15.76 22.01 17.24
CA ASP A 212 15.61 23.28 17.99
C ASP A 212 15.88 23.07 19.48
N ALA A 213 15.42 21.95 20.07
CA ALA A 213 15.74 21.59 21.46
C ALA A 213 17.24 21.38 21.68
N ILE A 214 17.93 20.77 20.71
CA ILE A 214 19.39 20.57 20.77
C ILE A 214 20.12 21.91 20.66
N LYS A 215 19.71 22.81 19.74
CA LYS A 215 20.28 24.15 19.62
C LYS A 215 20.07 24.96 20.89
N ALA A 216 18.93 24.81 21.56
CA ALA A 216 18.61 25.46 22.84
C ALA A 216 19.35 24.82 24.03
N GLY A 217 20.06 23.72 23.87
CA GLY A 217 20.78 23.01 24.91
C GLY A 217 19.88 22.22 25.89
N THR A 218 18.58 22.07 25.57
CA THR A 218 17.61 21.33 26.39
C THR A 218 17.59 19.84 26.08
N LEU A 219 18.21 19.43 24.98
CA LEU A 219 18.36 18.04 24.55
C LEU A 219 19.74 17.85 23.91
N ARG A 220 20.27 16.65 23.96
CA ARG A 220 21.53 16.26 23.32
C ARG A 220 21.32 15.05 22.43
N TRP A 221 22.11 14.93 21.35
CA TRP A 221 22.06 13.76 20.47
C TRP A 221 22.37 12.44 21.19
N ASP A 222 23.17 12.48 22.22
CA ASP A 222 23.63 11.34 22.98
C ASP A 222 22.78 11.07 24.25
N ASP A 223 21.75 11.88 24.52
CA ASP A 223 20.79 11.59 25.57
C ASP A 223 20.04 10.29 25.27
N HIS A 224 19.70 9.55 26.33
CA HIS A 224 19.05 8.24 26.22
C HIS A 224 17.54 8.37 26.32
N LEU A 225 16.86 7.59 25.48
CA LEU A 225 15.43 7.38 25.47
C LEU A 225 15.15 5.91 25.79
N THR A 226 14.17 5.66 26.65
CA THR A 226 13.74 4.31 26.98
C THR A 226 12.58 3.89 26.10
N ILE A 227 12.67 2.73 25.45
CA ILE A 227 11.56 2.14 24.70
C ILE A 227 10.53 1.64 25.70
N THR A 228 9.32 2.23 25.65
CA THR A 228 8.21 1.85 26.51
C THR A 228 7.28 0.87 25.78
N LYS A 229 6.52 0.09 26.54
CA LYS A 229 5.48 -0.80 25.99
C LYS A 229 4.40 -0.01 25.23
N GLU A 230 4.05 1.16 25.75
CA GLU A 230 3.04 2.05 25.20
C GLU A 230 3.52 2.73 23.90
N GLY A 231 4.83 2.95 23.78
CA GLY A 231 5.45 3.52 22.56
C GLY A 231 5.38 2.59 21.36
N LYS A 232 5.31 1.29 21.57
CA LYS A 232 5.26 0.30 20.48
C LYS A 232 3.94 0.39 19.71
N LYS A 233 4.02 0.78 18.46
CA LYS A 233 2.87 0.97 17.56
C LYS A 233 3.03 0.13 16.30
N LEU A 234 1.91 -0.13 15.62
CA LEU A 234 1.92 -0.77 14.31
C LEU A 234 2.70 0.07 13.29
N GLY A 235 3.40 -0.59 12.40
CA GLY A 235 4.18 0.06 11.34
C GLY A 235 5.57 0.52 11.78
N SER A 236 6.09 0.03 12.90
CA SER A 236 7.49 0.24 13.27
C SER A 236 8.42 -0.61 12.42
N ALA A 237 9.58 -0.04 12.04
CA ALA A 237 10.48 -0.65 11.06
C ALA A 237 11.68 -1.38 11.68
N GLY A 238 11.82 -1.41 13.00
CA GLY A 238 12.96 -2.06 13.63
C GLY A 238 13.04 -1.92 15.14
N LEU A 239 12.72 -0.76 15.68
CA LEU A 239 12.77 -0.52 17.12
C LEU A 239 11.73 -1.34 17.89
N ASP A 240 10.65 -1.77 17.24
CA ASP A 240 9.64 -2.68 17.82
C ASP A 240 10.20 -4.05 18.21
N LYS A 241 11.33 -4.46 17.63
CA LYS A 241 12.03 -5.72 17.97
C LYS A 241 12.79 -5.64 19.29
N LEU A 242 13.10 -4.42 19.75
CA LEU A 242 13.78 -4.23 21.03
C LEU A 242 12.78 -4.45 22.18
N PRO A 243 13.17 -5.13 23.28
CA PRO A 243 12.29 -5.29 24.43
C PRO A 243 11.98 -3.94 25.10
N PRO A 244 10.79 -3.79 25.74
CA PRO A 244 10.54 -2.63 26.60
C PRO A 244 11.61 -2.51 27.69
N GLY A 245 12.04 -1.28 27.98
CA GLY A 245 13.17 -0.99 28.88
C GLY A 245 14.51 -0.88 28.17
N SER A 246 14.60 -1.20 26.86
CA SER A 246 15.82 -0.94 26.09
C SER A 246 16.08 0.56 25.97
N GLU A 247 17.34 0.94 26.04
CA GLU A 247 17.76 2.32 25.85
C GLU A 247 18.36 2.54 24.46
N ILE A 248 18.03 3.64 23.84
CA ILE A 248 18.59 4.12 22.57
C ILE A 248 18.91 5.61 22.70
N THR A 249 19.82 6.13 21.89
CA THR A 249 20.10 7.57 21.89
C THR A 249 19.05 8.34 21.07
N VAL A 250 18.89 9.63 21.35
CA VAL A 250 18.08 10.56 20.54
C VAL A 250 18.52 10.50 19.08
N ARG A 251 19.82 10.41 18.81
CA ARG A 251 20.39 10.24 17.46
C ARG A 251 19.85 8.99 16.78
N THR A 252 19.89 7.84 17.44
CA THR A 252 19.40 6.57 16.91
C THR A 252 17.91 6.63 16.63
N ALA A 253 17.12 7.17 17.58
CA ALA A 253 15.68 7.35 17.39
C ALA A 253 15.36 8.24 16.17
N ALA A 254 16.00 9.41 16.07
CA ALA A 254 15.83 10.32 14.93
C ALA A 254 16.23 9.67 13.60
N GLN A 255 17.33 8.92 13.58
CA GLN A 255 17.78 8.20 12.39
C GLN A 255 16.76 7.15 11.96
N GLN A 256 16.28 6.31 12.87
CA GLN A 256 15.26 5.29 12.55
C GLN A 256 13.93 5.93 12.12
N MET A 257 13.49 6.99 12.79
CA MET A 257 12.30 7.74 12.44
C MET A 257 12.34 8.25 10.99
N ILE A 258 13.49 8.73 10.52
CA ILE A 258 13.60 9.34 9.18
C ILE A 258 13.97 8.30 8.12
N SER A 259 14.94 7.41 8.38
CA SER A 259 15.44 6.48 7.35
C SER A 259 14.52 5.28 7.13
N ALA A 260 13.87 4.80 8.18
CA ALA A 260 13.01 3.63 8.15
C ALA A 260 11.53 3.94 8.45
N SER A 261 11.21 5.23 8.65
CA SER A 261 9.86 5.66 9.05
C SER A 261 9.35 5.00 10.34
N ASP A 262 10.26 4.66 11.28
CA ASP A 262 9.88 4.04 12.54
C ASP A 262 8.91 4.92 13.34
N ASN A 263 7.96 4.31 14.05
CA ASN A 263 6.90 4.98 14.79
C ASN A 263 7.06 4.90 16.31
N ILE A 264 8.21 4.40 16.78
CA ILE A 264 8.55 4.32 18.22
C ILE A 264 9.29 5.56 18.68
#